data_c0979f0f6d4d25daadec955d9e45ad56
#
_entry.id   c0979f0f6d4d25daadec955d9e45ad56
#
_cell.length_a   1.000
_cell.length_b   1.000
_cell.length_c   1.000
_cell.angle_alpha   90.00
_cell.angle_beta   90.00
_cell.angle_gamma   90.00
#
_symmetry.space_group_name_H-M   'P 1'
#
loop_
_entity.id
_entity.type
_entity.pdbx_description
1 polymer ?
#
loop_
_entity_poly.entity_id
_entity_poly.type
_entity_poly.pdbx_seq_one_letter_code
_entity_poly.pdbx_strand_id
1 'polypeptide(L)'
;MAMGGCLAPPFARPGGAAVNSPSSLELELEKAARIIRASAYTIALVGAGISVESGVPPFRGPGGLWTKHGEPPMDGYQRFLADPQAWWADILSRQGEHSEFIKALNEAKPNAAHHAMADLEKLGFLKHIITQNIDNLHQEAGSVAITEIHGNRLKLRCISCGTRWPLGELPTDEIPPRCPHCAGIVKTDTVMFGEPIPMDALESCQRESRRCDCMLLVGTSAAVYPAAEFPVIAYRRGAKLIEINPMETPLSDVSAAVLRAPAGEIMPKLVERLKELSGAGAG
;
A
#
# COMPACT_ATOMS: atom_id res chain seq x y z
N MET A 1 44.07 31.18 -64.73
CA MET A 1 44.13 32.24 -63.72
C MET A 1 42.74 32.79 -63.51
N ALA A 2 42.13 32.52 -62.45
CA ALA A 2 40.99 33.23 -61.90
C ALA A 2 40.73 32.71 -60.51
N MET A 3 40.93 33.53 -59.52
CA MET A 3 40.67 33.19 -58.07
C MET A 3 39.21 33.38 -57.81
N GLY A 4 38.56 32.33 -57.27
CA GLY A 4 37.19 32.37 -56.79
C GLY A 4 37.17 32.54 -55.28
N GLY A 5 36.74 33.70 -54.81
CA GLY A 5 36.55 34.00 -53.39
C GLY A 5 35.39 33.29 -52.84
N CYS A 6 35.58 32.59 -51.72
CA CYS A 6 34.56 31.93 -50.94
C CYS A 6 33.98 32.96 -49.96
N LEU A 7 32.72 33.37 -50.18
CA LEU A 7 31.93 34.16 -49.24
C LEU A 7 31.27 33.25 -48.22
N ALA A 8 31.59 33.44 -46.94
CA ALA A 8 30.93 32.80 -45.83
C ALA A 8 29.50 33.38 -45.65
N PRO A 9 28.48 32.54 -45.30
CA PRO A 9 27.17 33.06 -45.03
C PRO A 9 27.08 33.68 -43.61
N PRO A 10 26.40 34.82 -43.47
CA PRO A 10 26.15 35.42 -42.17
C PRO A 10 24.90 34.77 -41.50
N PHE A 11 24.90 34.85 -40.18
CA PHE A 11 23.83 34.48 -39.22
C PHE A 11 23.87 33.05 -38.69
N ALA A 12 24.72 32.84 -37.66
CA ALA A 12 24.44 31.91 -36.60
C ALA A 12 23.26 32.44 -35.79
N ARG A 13 22.15 31.70 -35.79
CA ARG A 13 21.02 31.97 -34.86
C ARG A 13 21.50 31.66 -33.43
N PRO A 14 21.19 32.51 -32.42
CA PRO A 14 21.48 32.17 -31.04
C PRO A 14 20.67 30.93 -30.69
N GLY A 15 21.33 29.91 -30.11
CA GLY A 15 20.73 28.70 -29.64
C GLY A 15 19.64 29.03 -28.61
N GLY A 16 18.38 28.83 -29.01
CA GLY A 16 17.29 28.84 -28.07
C GLY A 16 17.55 27.71 -27.06
N ALA A 17 17.56 28.06 -25.77
CA ALA A 17 17.57 27.08 -24.71
C ALA A 17 16.42 26.10 -24.98
N ALA A 18 16.75 24.83 -25.16
CA ALA A 18 15.76 23.77 -25.28
C ALA A 18 14.99 23.77 -23.95
N VAL A 19 13.73 24.25 -23.99
CA VAL A 19 12.78 24.02 -22.91
C VAL A 19 12.57 22.51 -22.91
N ASN A 20 13.17 21.80 -21.95
CA ASN A 20 12.96 20.38 -21.79
C ASN A 20 11.46 20.13 -21.63
N SER A 21 10.85 19.45 -22.59
CA SER A 21 9.46 19.00 -22.45
C SER A 21 9.38 18.07 -21.25
N PRO A 22 8.34 18.20 -20.39
CA PRO A 22 8.20 17.34 -19.22
C PRO A 22 8.14 15.87 -19.65
N SER A 23 8.75 14.98 -18.86
CA SER A 23 8.69 13.54 -19.12
C SER A 23 7.24 13.04 -19.01
N SER A 24 6.93 11.90 -19.61
CA SER A 24 5.58 11.32 -19.51
C SER A 24 5.18 11.07 -18.04
N LEU A 25 6.15 10.73 -17.20
CA LEU A 25 5.93 10.53 -15.75
C LEU A 25 5.59 11.85 -15.04
N GLU A 26 6.24 12.96 -15.41
CA GLU A 26 5.92 14.29 -14.84
C GLU A 26 4.52 14.77 -15.26
N LEU A 27 4.10 14.48 -16.47
CA LEU A 27 2.73 14.77 -16.93
C LEU A 27 1.68 13.95 -16.16
N GLU A 28 1.93 12.67 -15.94
CA GLU A 28 1.04 11.83 -15.12
C GLU A 28 1.06 12.23 -13.64
N LEU A 29 2.19 12.67 -13.08
CA LEU A 29 2.28 13.23 -11.73
C LEU A 29 1.43 14.49 -11.57
N GLU A 30 1.56 15.42 -12.52
CA GLU A 30 0.75 16.65 -12.56
C GLU A 30 -0.74 16.33 -12.64
N LYS A 31 -1.13 15.39 -13.51
CA LYS A 31 -2.51 14.94 -13.66
C LYS A 31 -3.06 14.31 -12.37
N ALA A 32 -2.26 13.43 -11.73
CA ALA A 32 -2.62 12.83 -10.46
C ALA A 32 -2.82 13.87 -9.36
N ALA A 33 -1.89 14.83 -9.23
CA ALA A 33 -2.00 15.91 -8.25
C ALA A 33 -3.27 16.77 -8.46
N ARG A 34 -3.60 17.12 -9.70
CA ARG A 34 -4.83 17.86 -10.03
C ARG A 34 -6.10 17.07 -9.69
N ILE A 35 -6.12 15.76 -9.95
CA ILE A 35 -7.26 14.90 -9.59
C ILE A 35 -7.42 14.88 -8.06
N ILE A 36 -6.36 14.63 -7.30
CA ILE A 36 -6.41 14.58 -5.84
C ILE A 36 -6.86 15.93 -5.26
N ARG A 37 -6.31 17.04 -5.75
CA ARG A 37 -6.69 18.39 -5.31
C ARG A 37 -8.16 18.70 -5.55
N ALA A 38 -8.73 18.21 -6.65
CA ALA A 38 -10.14 18.42 -7.00
C ALA A 38 -11.08 17.47 -6.26
N SER A 39 -10.57 16.43 -5.62
CA SER A 39 -11.36 15.41 -4.94
C SER A 39 -11.77 15.86 -3.54
N ALA A 40 -13.00 15.55 -3.16
CA ALA A 40 -13.53 15.82 -1.83
C ALA A 40 -13.13 14.71 -0.84
N TYR A 41 -12.97 13.48 -1.32
CA TYR A 41 -12.71 12.31 -0.47
C TYR A 41 -11.78 11.30 -1.15
N THR A 42 -10.49 11.56 -1.09
CA THR A 42 -9.47 10.62 -1.58
C THR A 42 -9.15 9.58 -0.52
N ILE A 43 -9.12 8.30 -0.92
CA ILE A 43 -8.62 7.19 -0.10
C ILE A 43 -7.49 6.46 -0.83
N ALA A 44 -6.84 5.53 -0.14
CA ALA A 44 -5.82 4.67 -0.76
C ALA A 44 -6.10 3.19 -0.50
N LEU A 45 -5.86 2.34 -1.50
CA LEU A 45 -5.67 0.90 -1.35
C LEU A 45 -4.19 0.59 -1.53
N VAL A 46 -3.59 -0.02 -0.51
CA VAL A 46 -2.14 -0.21 -0.44
C VAL A 46 -1.81 -1.70 -0.36
N GLY A 47 -0.78 -2.13 -1.08
CA GLY A 47 -0.26 -3.50 -1.03
C GLY A 47 1.24 -3.55 -0.73
N ALA A 48 1.82 -4.75 -0.76
CA ALA A 48 3.21 -5.01 -0.34
C ALA A 48 4.27 -4.23 -1.14
N GLY A 49 3.92 -3.75 -2.32
CA GLY A 49 4.82 -2.95 -3.16
C GLY A 49 5.30 -1.65 -2.50
N ILE A 50 4.51 -1.06 -1.58
CA ILE A 50 4.93 0.13 -0.84
C ILE A 50 6.07 -0.18 0.14
N SER A 51 6.15 -1.40 0.66
CA SER A 51 7.11 -1.82 1.69
C SER A 51 8.40 -2.43 1.12
N VAL A 52 8.51 -2.57 -0.21
CA VAL A 52 9.70 -3.12 -0.87
C VAL A 52 10.94 -2.28 -0.56
N GLU A 53 10.81 -0.96 -0.57
CA GLU A 53 11.92 -0.03 -0.25
C GLU A 53 12.22 0.01 1.25
N SER A 54 11.40 -0.63 2.08
CA SER A 54 11.67 -0.90 3.51
C SER A 54 12.37 -2.24 3.74
N GLY A 55 12.69 -2.99 2.67
CA GLY A 55 13.33 -4.30 2.74
C GLY A 55 12.36 -5.48 2.86
N VAL A 56 11.04 -5.24 2.86
CA VAL A 56 10.04 -6.32 2.90
C VAL A 56 9.83 -6.87 1.48
N PRO A 57 10.08 -8.16 1.22
CA PRO A 57 9.89 -8.72 -0.11
C PRO A 57 8.40 -8.70 -0.51
N PRO A 58 8.08 -8.39 -1.77
CA PRO A 58 6.70 -8.44 -2.25
C PRO A 58 6.22 -9.90 -2.32
N PHE A 59 4.92 -10.11 -2.40
CA PHE A 59 4.38 -11.48 -2.59
C PHE A 59 4.51 -11.95 -4.05
N ARG A 60 4.26 -11.08 -5.02
CA ARG A 60 4.29 -11.36 -6.46
C ARG A 60 5.27 -10.44 -7.18
N GLY A 61 5.60 -10.79 -8.42
CA GLY A 61 6.53 -10.03 -9.26
C GLY A 61 8.00 -10.37 -8.99
N PRO A 62 8.95 -9.58 -9.48
CA PRO A 62 10.37 -9.82 -9.32
C PRO A 62 10.77 -9.90 -7.85
N GLY A 63 11.42 -11.00 -7.45
CA GLY A 63 11.82 -11.22 -6.05
C GLY A 63 10.71 -11.65 -5.10
N GLY A 64 9.46 -11.77 -5.58
CA GLY A 64 8.29 -12.07 -4.77
C GLY A 64 8.33 -13.45 -4.11
N LEU A 65 7.79 -13.54 -2.88
CA LEU A 65 7.76 -14.78 -2.09
C LEU A 65 7.02 -15.90 -2.81
N TRP A 66 5.86 -15.61 -3.37
CA TRP A 66 5.07 -16.62 -4.10
C TRP A 66 5.64 -16.94 -5.48
N THR A 67 6.38 -16.01 -6.07
CA THR A 67 7.13 -16.26 -7.30
C THR A 67 8.27 -17.26 -7.07
N LYS A 68 8.90 -17.20 -5.87
CA LYS A 68 10.01 -18.09 -5.50
C LYS A 68 9.56 -19.44 -4.94
N HIS A 69 8.52 -19.44 -4.09
CA HIS A 69 8.15 -20.58 -3.25
C HIS A 69 6.76 -21.17 -3.59
N GLY A 70 6.05 -20.60 -4.57
CA GLY A 70 4.66 -20.93 -4.85
C GLY A 70 3.67 -20.22 -3.90
N GLU A 71 2.40 -20.23 -4.27
CA GLU A 71 1.35 -19.69 -3.40
C GLU A 71 1.11 -20.64 -2.22
N PRO A 72 0.88 -20.11 -1.00
CA PRO A 72 0.60 -20.94 0.17
C PRO A 72 -0.72 -21.70 0.02
N PRO A 73 -0.89 -22.82 0.72
CA PRO A 73 -2.16 -23.55 0.73
C PRO A 73 -3.31 -22.67 1.18
N MET A 74 -4.46 -22.78 0.49
CA MET A 74 -5.65 -21.97 0.75
C MET A 74 -6.46 -22.43 1.97
N ASP A 75 -6.04 -23.47 2.66
CA ASP A 75 -6.70 -24.10 3.81
C ASP A 75 -6.05 -23.75 5.16
N GLY A 76 -5.24 -22.68 5.21
CA GLY A 76 -4.52 -22.30 6.44
C GLY A 76 -5.42 -22.11 7.66
N TYR A 77 -6.58 -21.50 7.46
CA TYR A 77 -7.54 -21.29 8.55
C TYR A 77 -8.23 -22.58 9.00
N GLN A 78 -8.56 -23.46 8.07
CA GLN A 78 -9.16 -24.78 8.38
C GLN A 78 -8.18 -25.65 9.19
N ARG A 79 -6.89 -25.61 8.87
CA ARG A 79 -5.84 -26.29 9.66
C ARG A 79 -5.71 -25.71 11.05
N PHE A 80 -5.76 -24.38 11.18
CA PHE A 80 -5.78 -23.72 12.49
C PHE A 80 -7.00 -24.17 13.32
N LEU A 81 -8.21 -24.20 12.72
CA LEU A 81 -9.42 -24.63 13.42
C LEU A 81 -9.40 -26.10 13.82
N ALA A 82 -8.74 -26.96 13.03
CA ALA A 82 -8.61 -28.38 13.31
C ALA A 82 -7.73 -28.65 14.54
N ASP A 83 -6.64 -27.90 14.70
CA ASP A 83 -5.73 -28.01 15.85
C ASP A 83 -5.09 -26.66 16.23
N PRO A 84 -5.84 -25.81 16.94
CA PRO A 84 -5.32 -24.52 17.40
C PRO A 84 -4.14 -24.65 18.38
N GLN A 85 -4.07 -25.75 19.14
CA GLN A 85 -2.98 -26.01 20.07
C GLN A 85 -1.66 -26.29 19.34
N ALA A 86 -1.69 -27.17 18.36
CA ALA A 86 -0.52 -27.46 17.55
C ALA A 86 -0.05 -26.21 16.77
N TRP A 87 -1.00 -25.40 16.25
CA TRP A 87 -0.67 -24.16 15.57
C TRP A 87 0.05 -23.16 16.48
N TRP A 88 -0.41 -22.98 17.71
CA TRP A 88 0.23 -22.10 18.68
C TRP A 88 1.58 -22.65 19.14
N ALA A 89 1.69 -23.97 19.35
CA ALA A 89 2.96 -24.62 19.70
C ALA A 89 4.01 -24.41 18.59
N ASP A 90 3.60 -24.51 17.31
CA ASP A 90 4.46 -24.23 16.17
C ASP A 90 4.91 -22.75 16.14
N ILE A 91 3.98 -21.79 16.32
CA ILE A 91 4.31 -20.35 16.39
C ILE A 91 5.32 -20.07 17.51
N LEU A 92 5.09 -20.62 18.69
CA LEU A 92 5.97 -20.39 19.86
C LEU A 92 7.33 -21.07 19.71
N SER A 93 7.37 -22.27 19.10
CA SER A 93 8.64 -22.98 18.83
C SER A 93 9.51 -22.25 17.82
N ARG A 94 8.90 -21.55 16.84
CA ARG A 94 9.60 -20.77 15.80
C ARG A 94 10.08 -19.40 16.26
N GLN A 95 9.88 -18.99 17.51
CA GLN A 95 10.33 -17.69 18.01
C GLN A 95 11.85 -17.46 17.92
N GLY A 96 12.63 -18.49 17.64
CA GLY A 96 14.07 -18.40 17.37
C GLY A 96 14.50 -18.64 15.93
N GLU A 97 13.63 -19.24 15.09
CA GLU A 97 13.89 -19.49 13.68
C GLU A 97 13.10 -18.48 12.82
N HIS A 98 13.66 -17.32 12.65
CA HIS A 98 13.05 -16.32 11.77
C HIS A 98 13.27 -16.72 10.31
N SER A 99 12.18 -17.06 9.59
CA SER A 99 12.22 -17.06 8.14
C SER A 99 12.74 -15.69 7.66
N GLU A 100 13.42 -15.64 6.51
CA GLU A 100 13.89 -14.37 5.92
C GLU A 100 12.81 -13.31 5.87
N PHE A 101 11.56 -13.73 5.64
CA PHE A 101 10.41 -12.83 5.64
C PHE A 101 10.12 -12.21 7.02
N ILE A 102 10.10 -13.01 8.08
CA ILE A 102 9.87 -12.50 9.45
C ILE A 102 11.03 -11.58 9.89
N LYS A 103 12.27 -11.95 9.54
CA LYS A 103 13.42 -11.08 9.76
C LYS A 103 13.27 -9.74 9.04
N ALA A 104 12.92 -9.75 7.76
CA ALA A 104 12.67 -8.55 6.99
C ALA A 104 11.57 -7.67 7.61
N LEU A 105 10.45 -8.28 8.07
CA LEU A 105 9.38 -7.57 8.76
C LEU A 105 9.83 -6.95 10.10
N ASN A 106 10.73 -7.61 10.84
CA ASN A 106 11.24 -7.12 12.13
C ASN A 106 12.24 -5.96 11.97
N GLU A 107 13.00 -5.96 10.88
CA GLU A 107 14.01 -4.94 10.56
C GLU A 107 13.45 -3.76 9.76
N ALA A 108 12.28 -3.93 9.14
CA ALA A 108 11.66 -2.92 8.30
C ALA A 108 11.34 -1.65 9.08
N LYS A 109 11.55 -0.51 8.42
CA LYS A 109 11.16 0.82 8.91
C LYS A 109 10.36 1.54 7.85
N PRO A 110 9.49 2.49 8.23
CA PRO A 110 8.78 3.31 7.26
C PRO A 110 9.76 3.96 6.27
N ASN A 111 9.44 3.86 4.99
CA ASN A 111 10.18 4.52 3.92
C ASN A 111 9.49 5.83 3.49
N ALA A 112 10.06 6.52 2.49
CA ALA A 112 9.56 7.80 2.01
C ALA A 112 8.09 7.76 1.55
N ALA A 113 7.60 6.62 1.00
CA ALA A 113 6.19 6.49 0.63
C ALA A 113 5.27 6.46 1.85
N HIS A 114 5.62 5.75 2.91
CA HIS A 114 4.82 5.70 4.13
C HIS A 114 4.72 7.09 4.78
N HIS A 115 5.84 7.82 4.88
CA HIS A 115 5.83 9.19 5.40
C HIS A 115 5.01 10.13 4.51
N ALA A 116 5.12 10.02 3.19
CA ALA A 116 4.32 10.81 2.26
C ALA A 116 2.81 10.52 2.40
N MET A 117 2.41 9.26 2.66
CA MET A 117 1.01 8.93 2.94
C MET A 117 0.50 9.63 4.21
N ALA A 118 1.30 9.61 5.29
CA ALA A 118 0.98 10.32 6.52
C ALA A 118 0.93 11.84 6.31
N ASP A 119 1.80 12.40 5.48
CA ASP A 119 1.77 13.82 5.14
C ASP A 119 0.53 14.20 4.32
N LEU A 120 0.10 13.36 3.35
CA LEU A 120 -1.16 13.56 2.62
C LEU A 120 -2.37 13.57 3.57
N GLU A 121 -2.37 12.71 4.59
CA GLU A 121 -3.40 12.67 5.61
C GLU A 121 -3.41 13.96 6.45
N LYS A 122 -2.25 14.40 6.95
CA LYS A 122 -2.09 15.66 7.71
C LYS A 122 -2.48 16.89 6.91
N LEU A 123 -2.17 16.93 5.62
CA LEU A 123 -2.54 17.98 4.70
C LEU A 123 -4.03 17.94 4.31
N GLY A 124 -4.76 16.90 4.71
CA GLY A 124 -6.17 16.74 4.45
C GLY A 124 -6.51 16.25 3.03
N PHE A 125 -5.54 15.86 2.23
CA PHE A 125 -5.77 15.27 0.90
C PHE A 125 -6.17 13.80 0.98
N LEU A 126 -5.58 13.01 1.88
CA LEU A 126 -5.91 11.60 2.10
C LEU A 126 -6.82 11.47 3.32
N LYS A 127 -7.92 10.75 3.18
CA LYS A 127 -8.94 10.59 4.23
C LYS A 127 -8.93 9.21 4.87
N HIS A 128 -8.46 8.19 4.17
CA HIS A 128 -8.41 6.83 4.68
C HIS A 128 -7.43 5.96 3.90
N ILE A 129 -6.78 5.04 4.60
CA ILE A 129 -5.91 4.01 4.02
C ILE A 129 -6.55 2.65 4.26
N ILE A 130 -6.79 1.90 3.20
CA ILE A 130 -7.07 0.46 3.24
C ILE A 130 -5.75 -0.25 2.95
N THR A 131 -5.13 -0.86 3.97
CA THR A 131 -3.89 -1.60 3.75
C THR A 131 -4.10 -3.10 3.75
N GLN A 132 -3.47 -3.78 2.79
CA GLN A 132 -3.37 -5.23 2.73
C GLN A 132 -2.16 -5.75 3.54
N ASN A 133 -1.26 -4.85 3.93
CA ASN A 133 -0.03 -5.16 4.63
C ASN A 133 -0.28 -5.40 6.12
N ILE A 134 0.51 -6.30 6.69
CA ILE A 134 0.47 -6.65 8.11
C ILE A 134 1.65 -6.07 8.90
N ASP A 135 2.50 -5.26 8.24
CA ASP A 135 3.82 -4.82 8.70
C ASP A 135 3.81 -3.70 9.74
N ASN A 136 2.69 -2.99 9.92
CA ASN A 136 2.50 -1.85 10.83
C ASN A 136 3.23 -0.55 10.41
N LEU A 137 3.84 -0.49 9.22
CA LEU A 137 4.67 0.64 8.82
C LEU A 137 3.89 1.94 8.60
N HIS A 138 2.61 1.87 8.23
CA HIS A 138 1.76 3.06 8.13
C HIS A 138 1.55 3.75 9.48
N GLN A 139 1.27 2.99 10.53
CA GLN A 139 1.11 3.50 11.89
C GLN A 139 2.42 4.10 12.41
N GLU A 140 3.54 3.42 12.17
CA GLU A 140 4.88 3.90 12.54
C GLU A 140 5.28 5.18 11.80
N ALA A 141 4.79 5.37 10.55
CA ALA A 141 4.97 6.62 9.79
C ALA A 141 4.07 7.76 10.29
N GLY A 142 3.08 7.47 11.15
CA GLY A 142 2.16 8.45 11.70
C GLY A 142 0.81 8.58 11.02
N SER A 143 0.43 7.65 10.12
CA SER A 143 -0.94 7.56 9.61
C SER A 143 -1.90 7.05 10.68
N VAL A 144 -3.12 7.58 10.71
CA VAL A 144 -4.13 7.30 11.75
C VAL A 144 -5.39 6.66 11.17
N ALA A 145 -5.90 7.17 10.07
CA ALA A 145 -7.14 6.68 9.46
C ALA A 145 -6.88 5.44 8.59
N ILE A 146 -6.74 4.26 9.23
CA ILE A 146 -6.32 3.02 8.57
C ILE A 146 -7.32 1.90 8.84
N THR A 147 -7.64 1.14 7.80
CA THR A 147 -8.25 -0.19 7.90
C THR A 147 -7.26 -1.26 7.46
N GLU A 148 -6.91 -2.16 8.37
CA GLU A 148 -6.01 -3.30 8.14
C GLU A 148 -6.84 -4.51 7.69
N ILE A 149 -7.10 -4.63 6.38
CA ILE A 149 -8.00 -5.67 5.87
C ILE A 149 -7.50 -7.10 6.12
N HIS A 150 -6.18 -7.28 6.17
CA HIS A 150 -5.56 -8.57 6.48
C HIS A 150 -5.01 -8.64 7.91
N GLY A 151 -5.46 -7.73 8.78
CA GLY A 151 -5.01 -7.64 10.16
C GLY A 151 -3.60 -7.07 10.32
N ASN A 152 -3.02 -7.30 11.51
CA ASN A 152 -1.71 -6.76 11.88
C ASN A 152 -0.89 -7.79 12.67
N ARG A 153 0.38 -7.94 12.32
CA ARG A 153 1.29 -8.91 12.96
C ARG A 153 1.60 -8.58 14.43
N LEU A 154 1.43 -7.33 14.84
CA LEU A 154 1.69 -6.85 16.21
C LEU A 154 0.42 -6.91 17.09
N LYS A 155 -0.64 -7.57 16.61
CA LYS A 155 -1.89 -7.70 17.35
C LYS A 155 -2.32 -9.16 17.47
N LEU A 156 -3.11 -9.42 18.52
CA LEU A 156 -3.87 -10.65 18.73
C LEU A 156 -5.35 -10.36 18.51
N ARG A 157 -6.12 -11.36 18.10
CA ARG A 157 -7.57 -11.26 17.91
C ARG A 157 -8.31 -12.51 18.38
N CYS A 158 -9.42 -12.31 19.10
CA CYS A 158 -10.38 -13.36 19.36
C CYS A 158 -11.18 -13.68 18.09
N ILE A 159 -11.20 -14.93 17.65
CA ILE A 159 -11.93 -15.35 16.46
C ILE A 159 -13.45 -15.33 16.64
N SER A 160 -13.94 -15.30 17.89
CA SER A 160 -15.38 -15.35 18.20
C SER A 160 -16.01 -13.96 18.36
N CYS A 161 -15.37 -13.05 19.11
CA CYS A 161 -15.94 -11.71 19.37
C CYS A 161 -15.18 -10.57 18.71
N GLY A 162 -14.07 -10.84 18.00
CA GLY A 162 -13.29 -9.83 17.28
C GLY A 162 -12.46 -8.91 18.17
N THR A 163 -12.50 -9.01 19.51
CA THR A 163 -11.67 -8.17 20.40
C THR A 163 -10.20 -8.36 20.07
N ARG A 164 -9.45 -7.26 20.04
CA ARG A 164 -8.03 -7.22 19.73
C ARG A 164 -7.21 -6.71 20.91
N TRP A 165 -5.96 -7.17 20.99
CA TRP A 165 -4.95 -6.77 21.95
C TRP A 165 -3.61 -6.55 21.25
N PRO A 166 -2.74 -5.68 21.75
CA PRO A 166 -1.34 -5.67 21.32
C PRO A 166 -0.67 -7.03 21.56
N LEU A 167 0.25 -7.39 20.70
CA LEU A 167 1.04 -8.61 20.87
C LEU A 167 1.83 -8.53 22.18
N GLY A 168 1.66 -9.55 23.07
CA GLY A 168 2.32 -9.62 24.38
C GLY A 168 1.52 -9.07 25.56
N GLU A 169 0.36 -8.42 25.36
CA GLU A 169 -0.50 -7.98 26.46
C GLU A 169 -1.46 -9.08 26.97
N LEU A 170 -1.81 -10.03 26.11
CA LEU A 170 -2.64 -11.16 26.53
C LEU A 170 -1.76 -12.25 27.18
N PRO A 171 -2.09 -12.73 28.41
CA PRO A 171 -1.42 -13.89 29.01
C PRO A 171 -1.52 -15.11 28.09
N THR A 172 -0.39 -15.76 27.83
CA THR A 172 -0.30 -16.94 26.96
C THR A 172 0.00 -18.22 27.75
N ASP A 173 -0.32 -18.24 29.05
CA ASP A 173 -0.08 -19.38 29.93
C ASP A 173 -0.87 -20.63 29.49
N GLU A 174 -2.01 -20.40 28.81
CA GLU A 174 -2.80 -21.46 28.18
C GLU A 174 -2.58 -21.47 26.67
N ILE A 175 -2.45 -22.63 26.08
CA ILE A 175 -2.36 -22.84 24.61
C ILE A 175 -3.51 -23.74 24.16
N PRO A 176 -4.41 -23.23 23.29
CA PRO A 176 -4.50 -21.87 22.73
C PRO A 176 -5.00 -20.84 23.75
N PRO A 177 -4.54 -19.58 23.67
CA PRO A 177 -5.01 -18.51 24.55
C PRO A 177 -6.52 -18.31 24.43
N ARG A 178 -7.18 -17.99 25.56
CA ARG A 178 -8.62 -17.78 25.61
C ARG A 178 -8.95 -16.31 25.83
N CYS A 179 -9.99 -15.86 25.13
CA CYS A 179 -10.50 -14.51 25.27
C CYS A 179 -11.12 -14.30 26.66
N PRO A 180 -10.70 -13.28 27.44
CA PRO A 180 -11.28 -13.00 28.76
C PRO A 180 -12.75 -12.55 28.70
N HIS A 181 -13.24 -12.09 27.54
CA HIS A 181 -14.62 -11.61 27.38
C HIS A 181 -15.61 -12.71 26.99
N CYS A 182 -15.19 -13.72 26.19
CA CYS A 182 -16.12 -14.70 25.65
C CYS A 182 -15.58 -16.14 25.64
N ALA A 183 -14.40 -16.38 26.24
CA ALA A 183 -13.69 -17.67 26.25
C ALA A 183 -13.36 -18.23 24.84
N GLY A 184 -13.59 -17.48 23.78
CA GLY A 184 -13.22 -17.84 22.40
C GLY A 184 -11.71 -17.95 22.22
N ILE A 185 -11.28 -18.68 21.19
CA ILE A 185 -9.85 -18.84 20.88
C ILE A 185 -9.27 -17.51 20.40
N VAL A 186 -8.07 -17.18 20.89
CA VAL A 186 -7.29 -16.03 20.43
C VAL A 186 -6.17 -16.53 19.52
N LYS A 187 -5.92 -15.81 18.42
CA LYS A 187 -4.81 -16.02 17.51
C LYS A 187 -4.13 -14.70 17.16
N THR A 188 -3.02 -14.73 16.41
CA THR A 188 -2.46 -13.50 15.79
C THR A 188 -3.53 -12.87 14.89
N ASP A 189 -3.60 -11.53 14.83
CA ASP A 189 -4.66 -10.83 14.10
C ASP A 189 -4.55 -10.97 12.57
N THR A 190 -3.41 -11.46 12.06
CA THR A 190 -3.22 -11.67 10.62
C THR A 190 -4.24 -12.64 10.05
N VAL A 191 -4.94 -12.23 9.00
CA VAL A 191 -5.94 -13.06 8.31
C VAL A 191 -5.24 -14.16 7.53
N MET A 192 -5.61 -15.41 7.79
CA MET A 192 -5.07 -16.59 7.11
C MET A 192 -5.80 -16.84 5.79
N PHE A 193 -5.17 -17.56 4.88
CA PHE A 193 -5.88 -18.07 3.71
C PHE A 193 -7.04 -18.98 4.12
N GLY A 194 -8.22 -18.74 3.50
CA GLY A 194 -9.47 -19.41 3.86
C GLY A 194 -10.18 -18.84 5.10
N GLU A 195 -9.58 -17.84 5.78
CA GLU A 195 -10.22 -17.12 6.87
C GLU A 195 -11.13 -16.01 6.34
N PRO A 196 -12.37 -15.89 6.84
CA PRO A 196 -13.21 -14.73 6.54
C PRO A 196 -12.54 -13.44 7.05
N ILE A 197 -12.58 -12.39 6.22
CA ILE A 197 -12.17 -11.06 6.68
C ILE A 197 -13.03 -10.63 7.86
N PRO A 198 -12.46 -10.09 8.94
CA PRO A 198 -13.25 -9.56 10.06
C PRO A 198 -14.29 -8.56 9.58
N MET A 199 -15.52 -8.70 10.05
CA MET A 199 -16.66 -7.90 9.55
C MET A 199 -16.46 -6.41 9.72
N ASP A 200 -15.89 -5.98 10.83
CA ASP A 200 -15.56 -4.57 11.11
C ASP A 200 -14.60 -3.99 10.05
N ALA A 201 -13.56 -4.74 9.67
CA ALA A 201 -12.64 -4.34 8.61
C ALA A 201 -13.32 -4.33 7.24
N LEU A 202 -14.10 -5.38 6.92
CA LEU A 202 -14.81 -5.49 5.65
C LEU A 202 -15.82 -4.34 5.46
N GLU A 203 -16.65 -4.07 6.48
CA GLU A 203 -17.63 -2.97 6.46
C GLU A 203 -16.95 -1.61 6.33
N SER A 204 -15.83 -1.39 7.03
CA SER A 204 -15.03 -0.18 6.89
C SER A 204 -14.53 -0.01 5.46
N CYS A 205 -13.88 -1.03 4.89
CA CYS A 205 -13.40 -0.98 3.50
C CYS A 205 -14.52 -0.70 2.50
N GLN A 206 -15.67 -1.36 2.65
CA GLN A 206 -16.84 -1.14 1.78
C GLN A 206 -17.40 0.29 1.90
N ARG A 207 -17.50 0.82 3.12
CA ARG A 207 -17.99 2.16 3.39
C ARG A 207 -17.08 3.20 2.73
N GLU A 208 -15.77 3.10 2.98
CA GLU A 208 -14.80 4.06 2.45
C GLU A 208 -14.70 3.99 0.91
N SER A 209 -14.72 2.78 0.33
CA SER A 209 -14.71 2.59 -1.13
C SER A 209 -15.99 3.11 -1.82
N ARG A 210 -17.14 3.08 -1.13
CA ARG A 210 -18.39 3.65 -1.66
C ARG A 210 -18.46 5.16 -1.54
N ARG A 211 -17.72 5.74 -0.60
CA ARG A 211 -17.71 7.17 -0.29
C ARG A 211 -16.72 7.96 -1.14
N CYS A 212 -15.60 7.36 -1.53
CA CYS A 212 -14.52 8.07 -2.18
C CYS A 212 -14.89 8.51 -3.61
N ASP A 213 -14.35 9.66 -4.02
CA ASP A 213 -14.35 10.17 -5.39
C ASP A 213 -12.99 10.06 -6.07
N CYS A 214 -11.93 9.69 -5.30
CA CYS A 214 -10.61 9.33 -5.79
C CYS A 214 -10.03 8.17 -4.96
N MET A 215 -9.39 7.21 -5.60
CA MET A 215 -8.67 6.13 -4.93
C MET A 215 -7.25 5.98 -5.49
N LEU A 216 -6.25 6.08 -4.63
CA LEU A 216 -4.87 5.77 -4.92
C LEU A 216 -4.66 4.26 -4.81
N LEU A 217 -4.06 3.63 -5.81
CA LEU A 217 -3.65 2.23 -5.83
C LEU A 217 -2.14 2.18 -5.71
N VAL A 218 -1.61 1.93 -4.50
CA VAL A 218 -0.18 2.08 -4.21
C VAL A 218 0.46 0.72 -3.96
N GLY A 219 1.37 0.29 -4.84
CA GLY A 219 2.13 -0.94 -4.68
C GLY A 219 1.26 -2.20 -4.55
N THR A 220 0.08 -2.22 -5.15
CA THR A 220 -0.83 -3.37 -5.13
C THR A 220 -1.04 -3.93 -6.53
N SER A 221 -1.07 -5.26 -6.65
CA SER A 221 -1.45 -5.93 -7.90
C SER A 221 -2.96 -5.89 -8.17
N ALA A 222 -3.77 -5.49 -7.17
CA ALA A 222 -5.23 -5.51 -7.22
C ALA A 222 -5.80 -6.88 -7.69
N ALA A 223 -5.16 -7.98 -7.33
CA ALA A 223 -5.53 -9.35 -7.76
C ALA A 223 -5.97 -10.26 -6.61
N VAL A 224 -5.86 -9.84 -5.35
CA VAL A 224 -6.21 -10.64 -4.17
C VAL A 224 -7.59 -10.24 -3.67
N TYR A 225 -8.53 -11.19 -3.68
CA TYR A 225 -9.88 -10.98 -3.16
C TYR A 225 -9.94 -11.22 -1.65
N PRO A 226 -10.80 -10.45 -0.92
CA PRO A 226 -11.76 -9.47 -1.43
C PRO A 226 -11.18 -8.06 -1.67
N ALA A 227 -9.91 -7.78 -1.36
CA ALA A 227 -9.32 -6.44 -1.48
C ALA A 227 -9.39 -5.87 -2.91
N ALA A 228 -9.28 -6.74 -3.92
CA ALA A 228 -9.40 -6.38 -5.34
C ALA A 228 -10.79 -5.85 -5.74
N GLU A 229 -11.82 -6.08 -4.94
CA GLU A 229 -13.15 -5.54 -5.20
C GLU A 229 -13.29 -4.04 -4.90
N PHE A 230 -12.54 -3.52 -3.93
CA PHE A 230 -12.72 -2.14 -3.47
C PHE A 230 -12.46 -1.09 -4.55
N PRO A 231 -11.38 -1.17 -5.35
CA PRO A 231 -11.20 -0.24 -6.45
C PRO A 231 -12.29 -0.39 -7.54
N VAL A 232 -12.82 -1.59 -7.76
CA VAL A 232 -13.93 -1.81 -8.68
C VAL A 232 -15.21 -1.15 -8.16
N ILE A 233 -15.50 -1.27 -6.86
CA ILE A 233 -16.63 -0.59 -6.22
C ILE A 233 -16.49 0.93 -6.37
N ALA A 234 -15.31 1.50 -6.06
CA ALA A 234 -15.05 2.91 -6.18
C ALA A 234 -15.21 3.40 -7.64
N TYR A 235 -14.58 2.71 -8.59
CA TYR A 235 -14.67 3.03 -10.02
C TYR A 235 -16.10 3.03 -10.56
N ARG A 236 -16.87 1.98 -10.23
CA ARG A 236 -18.30 1.89 -10.64
C ARG A 236 -19.17 3.00 -10.07
N ARG A 237 -18.74 3.64 -9.00
CA ARG A 237 -19.39 4.79 -8.39
C ARG A 237 -18.87 6.14 -8.93
N GLY A 238 -17.97 6.11 -9.90
CA GLY A 238 -17.42 7.29 -10.55
C GLY A 238 -16.13 7.84 -9.96
N ALA A 239 -15.54 7.16 -8.95
CA ALA A 239 -14.24 7.55 -8.41
C ALA A 239 -13.15 7.47 -9.48
N LYS A 240 -12.20 8.41 -9.44
CA LYS A 240 -11.00 8.36 -10.27
C LYS A 240 -9.96 7.47 -9.61
N LEU A 241 -9.44 6.49 -10.37
CA LEU A 241 -8.34 5.65 -9.91
C LEU A 241 -7.01 6.28 -10.32
N ILE A 242 -6.03 6.27 -9.42
CA ILE A 242 -4.65 6.70 -9.68
C ILE A 242 -3.76 5.54 -9.29
N GLU A 243 -3.07 4.96 -10.26
CA GLU A 243 -2.17 3.83 -10.04
C GLU A 243 -0.73 4.27 -9.87
N ILE A 244 -0.09 3.83 -8.78
CA ILE A 244 1.33 4.05 -8.46
C ILE A 244 1.96 2.68 -8.28
N ASN A 245 2.54 2.17 -9.35
CA ASN A 245 3.09 0.81 -9.38
C ASN A 245 4.11 0.70 -10.53
N PRO A 246 5.31 0.16 -10.31
CA PRO A 246 6.26 -0.08 -11.40
C PRO A 246 5.75 -1.12 -12.41
N MET A 247 4.84 -2.00 -12.01
CA MET A 247 4.26 -3.06 -12.85
C MET A 247 2.85 -2.68 -13.30
N GLU A 248 2.47 -3.17 -14.47
CA GLU A 248 1.10 -3.08 -14.97
C GLU A 248 0.17 -3.96 -14.13
N THR A 249 -1.08 -3.50 -13.94
CA THR A 249 -2.12 -4.22 -13.20
C THR A 249 -3.41 -4.33 -14.03
N PRO A 250 -4.36 -5.19 -13.65
CA PRO A 250 -5.68 -5.26 -14.31
C PRO A 250 -6.47 -3.95 -14.27
N LEU A 251 -6.06 -2.96 -13.46
CA LEU A 251 -6.73 -1.67 -13.34
C LEU A 251 -6.02 -0.53 -14.10
N SER A 252 -4.88 -0.81 -14.75
CA SER A 252 -4.09 0.20 -15.46
C SER A 252 -4.89 0.92 -16.54
N ASP A 253 -5.65 0.18 -17.36
CA ASP A 253 -6.42 0.73 -18.48
C ASP A 253 -7.60 1.62 -18.03
N VAL A 254 -8.11 1.41 -16.82
CA VAL A 254 -9.23 2.19 -16.26
C VAL A 254 -8.76 3.27 -15.28
N SER A 255 -7.48 3.33 -14.98
CA SER A 255 -6.89 4.34 -14.10
C SER A 255 -6.81 5.68 -14.82
N ALA A 256 -7.27 6.72 -14.14
CA ALA A 256 -7.26 8.09 -14.66
C ALA A 256 -5.83 8.66 -14.77
N ALA A 257 -4.91 8.22 -13.92
CA ALA A 257 -3.48 8.50 -14.01
C ALA A 257 -2.68 7.25 -13.62
N VAL A 258 -1.54 7.04 -14.28
CA VAL A 258 -0.69 5.86 -14.08
C VAL A 258 0.76 6.29 -13.94
N LEU A 259 1.34 6.07 -12.75
CA LEU A 259 2.71 6.44 -12.42
C LEU A 259 3.57 5.16 -12.31
N ARG A 260 4.33 4.86 -13.37
CA ARG A 260 5.17 3.67 -13.51
C ARG A 260 6.52 3.85 -12.84
N ALA A 261 6.53 3.90 -11.50
CA ALA A 261 7.75 3.98 -10.72
C ALA A 261 7.51 3.44 -9.29
N PRO A 262 8.57 3.21 -8.48
CA PRO A 262 8.45 2.86 -7.07
C PRO A 262 7.68 3.90 -6.26
N ALA A 263 6.94 3.44 -5.25
CA ALA A 263 6.10 4.31 -4.43
C ALA A 263 6.94 5.35 -3.65
N GLY A 264 8.11 4.97 -3.15
CA GLY A 264 9.01 5.88 -2.42
C GLY A 264 9.59 6.99 -3.28
N GLU A 265 9.63 6.80 -4.60
CA GLU A 265 10.01 7.86 -5.54
C GLU A 265 8.85 8.82 -5.83
N ILE A 266 7.66 8.28 -6.05
CA ILE A 266 6.50 9.04 -6.54
C ILE A 266 5.76 9.76 -5.43
N MET A 267 5.52 9.10 -4.31
CA MET A 267 4.67 9.65 -3.26
C MET A 267 5.20 10.97 -2.66
N PRO A 268 6.51 11.13 -2.38
CA PRO A 268 7.04 12.42 -1.95
C PRO A 268 6.86 13.54 -2.99
N LYS A 269 7.11 13.25 -4.27
CA LYS A 269 6.91 14.22 -5.36
C LYS A 269 5.44 14.65 -5.47
N LEU A 270 4.51 13.72 -5.25
CA LEU A 270 3.08 14.00 -5.25
C LEU A 270 2.69 14.94 -4.10
N VAL A 271 3.24 14.73 -2.90
CA VAL A 271 3.06 15.61 -1.75
C VAL A 271 3.54 17.02 -2.06
N GLU A 272 4.76 17.16 -2.56
CA GLU A 272 5.33 18.48 -2.91
C GLU A 272 4.49 19.17 -3.99
N ARG A 273 4.06 18.44 -5.02
CA ARG A 273 3.23 19.01 -6.07
C ARG A 273 1.86 19.48 -5.56
N LEU A 274 1.26 18.75 -4.64
CA LEU A 274 0.00 19.15 -4.00
C LEU A 274 0.18 20.39 -3.13
N LYS A 275 1.29 20.52 -2.40
CA LYS A 275 1.63 21.74 -1.63
C LYS A 275 1.74 22.96 -2.56
N GLU A 276 2.48 22.84 -3.66
CA GLU A 276 2.61 23.90 -4.66
C GLU A 276 1.24 24.33 -5.22
N LEU A 277 0.42 23.37 -5.65
CA LEU A 277 -0.91 23.62 -6.21
C LEU A 277 -1.88 24.25 -5.20
N SER A 278 -1.63 24.09 -3.90
CA SER A 278 -2.48 24.62 -2.82
C SER A 278 -2.00 25.95 -2.27
N GLY A 279 -0.89 26.49 -2.77
CA GLY A 279 -0.31 27.74 -2.25
C GLY A 279 0.33 27.58 -0.87
N ALA A 280 0.49 26.37 -0.38
CA ALA A 280 1.06 26.07 0.94
C ALA A 280 2.59 26.07 0.98
N GLY A 281 3.25 26.53 -0.08
CA GLY A 281 4.71 26.58 -0.22
C GLY A 281 5.33 27.97 -0.01
N ALA A 282 4.55 28.97 0.42
CA ALA A 282 5.05 30.33 0.68
C ALA A 282 4.63 30.74 2.09
N GLY A 283 5.42 30.34 3.08
CA GLY A 283 5.33 30.78 4.47
C GLY A 283 6.63 30.51 5.18
#